data_2ba20f8140b28e97ca0fcf9c5603cb3c
#
_entry.id   2ba20f8140b28e97ca0fcf9c5603cb3c
#
_cell.length_a   1.000
_cell.length_b   1.000
_cell.length_c   1.000
_cell.angle_alpha   90.00
_cell.angle_beta   90.00
_cell.angle_gamma   90.00
#
_symmetry.space_group_name_H-M   'P 1'
#
loop_
_entity.id
_entity.type
_entity.pdbx_description
1 polymer ?
#
loop_
_entity_poly.entity_id
_entity_poly.type
_entity_poly.pdbx_seq_one_letter_code
_entity_poly.pdbx_strand_id
1 'polypeptide(L)'
;MKKIIIASFLMFSFSITINAQSKKKTVVAVTKEVVSLTPEQAAKKDAVAISEFLGLDENLRTAFTGLFEMKHNVMQSSSETVESRREMSRIVGLKIEASIDSNLLGKLRENTALYNQLLSTDAIEPKK
;
A
#
# COMPACT_ATOMS: atom_id res chain seq x y z
N MET A 1 -0.87 36.05 -20.53
CA MET A 1 -1.18 34.77 -20.14
C MET A 1 -0.17 34.04 -19.35
N LYS A 2 1.02 34.01 -19.82
CA LYS A 2 2.03 33.32 -19.07
C LYS A 2 2.26 33.88 -17.70
N LYS A 3 2.12 35.19 -17.59
CA LYS A 3 2.35 35.78 -16.29
C LYS A 3 1.32 35.34 -15.28
N ILE A 4 0.15 35.15 -15.74
CA ILE A 4 -0.92 34.78 -14.86
C ILE A 4 -0.66 33.38 -14.32
N ILE A 5 -0.18 32.52 -15.18
CA ILE A 5 0.09 31.17 -14.78
C ILE A 5 1.17 31.12 -13.73
N ILE A 6 2.17 31.96 -13.89
CA ILE A 6 3.26 31.96 -12.95
C ILE A 6 2.77 32.40 -11.59
N ALA A 7 1.90 33.37 -11.59
CA ALA A 7 1.39 33.87 -10.34
C ALA A 7 0.66 32.77 -9.59
N SER A 8 -0.11 32.02 -10.34
CA SER A 8 -0.89 30.97 -9.72
C SER A 8 0.02 29.95 -9.12
N PHE A 9 1.08 29.68 -9.83
CA PHE A 9 1.97 28.66 -9.37
C PHE A 9 2.65 29.07 -8.06
N LEU A 10 2.96 30.33 -7.95
CA LEU A 10 3.60 30.78 -6.76
C LEU A 10 2.68 30.67 -5.55
N MET A 11 1.43 30.96 -5.79
CA MET A 11 0.50 30.91 -4.67
C MET A 11 0.39 29.50 -4.17
N PHE A 12 0.40 28.59 -5.11
CA PHE A 12 0.24 27.22 -4.74
C PHE A 12 1.44 26.75 -3.93
N SER A 13 2.60 27.16 -4.32
CA SER A 13 3.80 26.74 -3.62
C SER A 13 3.78 27.25 -2.20
N PHE A 14 3.28 28.43 -2.05
CA PHE A 14 3.28 28.99 -0.72
C PHE A 14 2.37 28.23 0.20
N SER A 15 1.26 27.79 -0.33
CA SER A 15 0.34 27.06 0.49
C SER A 15 0.96 25.78 1.01
N ILE A 16 1.71 25.14 0.17
CA ILE A 16 2.31 23.91 0.58
C ILE A 16 3.32 24.15 1.68
N THR A 17 4.00 25.25 1.57
CA THR A 17 5.00 25.54 2.55
C THR A 17 4.41 25.68 3.93
N ILE A 18 3.30 26.34 3.98
CA ILE A 18 2.69 26.54 5.25
C ILE A 18 2.31 25.26 5.88
N ASN A 19 1.78 24.39 5.09
CA ASN A 19 1.39 23.16 5.66
C ASN A 19 2.57 22.41 6.18
N ALA A 20 3.62 22.49 5.47
CA ALA A 20 4.77 21.77 5.87
C ALA A 20 5.18 22.12 7.25
N GLN A 21 5.07 23.44 7.58
CA GLN A 21 5.47 23.76 8.83
C GLN A 21 4.63 23.34 9.91
N SER A 22 3.44 23.35 9.76
CA SER A 22 2.65 23.03 10.83
C SER A 22 2.85 21.66 11.28
N LYS A 23 3.18 20.79 10.45
CA LYS A 23 3.25 19.54 10.93
C LYS A 23 4.42 19.19 11.58
N LYS A 24 5.39 20.01 11.64
CA LYS A 24 6.50 19.59 12.24
C LYS A 24 6.33 19.22 13.63
N LYS A 25 5.55 19.87 14.36
CA LYS A 25 5.45 19.52 15.69
C LYS A 25 4.68 18.32 15.81
N THR A 26 3.78 18.09 15.02
CA THR A 26 2.97 16.96 15.16
C THR A 26 3.75 15.75 14.85
N VAL A 27 4.66 15.92 14.01
CA VAL A 27 5.45 14.85 13.63
C VAL A 27 6.04 14.11 14.76
N VAL A 28 6.45 14.78 15.70
CA VAL A 28 7.07 14.16 16.80
C VAL A 28 6.19 13.13 17.42
N ALA A 29 5.03 13.47 17.66
CA ALA A 29 4.18 12.57 18.33
C ALA A 29 3.84 11.44 17.44
N VAL A 30 3.66 11.76 16.22
CA VAL A 30 3.27 10.79 15.32
C VAL A 30 4.22 9.72 15.11
N THR A 31 5.44 10.03 15.25
CA THR A 31 6.34 9.07 14.95
C THR A 31 6.09 7.80 15.58
N LYS A 32 5.76 7.73 16.73
CA LYS A 32 5.64 6.50 17.32
C LYS A 32 4.42 5.91 16.94
N GLU A 33 3.58 6.52 16.43
CA GLU A 33 2.44 6.03 16.18
C GLU A 33 2.30 5.51 15.01
N VAL A 34 1.54 5.19 14.62
CA VAL A 34 1.27 4.65 13.73
C VAL A 34 0.94 5.38 12.68
N VAL A 35 1.55 5.54 11.83
CA VAL A 35 1.29 6.19 10.73
C VAL A 35 0.52 5.25 9.94
N SER A 36 -0.74 5.37 9.95
CA SER A 36 -1.52 4.51 9.21
C SER A 36 -1.48 4.90 7.78
N LEU A 37 -1.06 4.06 6.94
CA LEU A 37 -1.02 4.33 5.52
C LEU A 37 -2.42 4.19 4.93
N THR A 38 -2.72 4.99 3.92
CA THR A 38 -4.00 4.83 3.22
C THR A 38 -3.91 3.54 2.42
N PRO A 39 -5.05 2.99 1.99
CA PRO A 39 -5.01 1.77 1.19
C PRO A 39 -4.14 1.90 -0.05
N GLU A 40 -4.17 3.08 -0.67
CA GLU A 40 -3.36 3.31 -1.83
C GLU A 40 -1.88 3.31 -1.51
N GLN A 41 -1.49 3.94 -0.42
CA GLN A 41 -0.08 3.97 -0.04
C GLN A 41 0.41 2.59 0.37
N ALA A 42 -0.42 1.87 1.10
CA ALA A 42 -0.06 0.54 1.53
C ALA A 42 0.06 -0.40 0.34
N ALA A 43 -0.81 -0.22 -0.66
CA ALA A 43 -0.77 -1.03 -1.86
C ALA A 43 0.51 -0.80 -2.64
N LYS A 44 0.92 0.44 -2.75
CA LYS A 44 2.14 0.75 -3.47
C LYS A 44 3.34 0.14 -2.76
N LYS A 45 3.33 0.19 -1.45
CA LYS A 45 4.43 -0.36 -0.69
C LYS A 45 4.51 -1.87 -0.92
N ASP A 46 3.38 -2.57 -0.90
CA ASP A 46 3.37 -4.00 -1.11
C ASP A 46 3.80 -4.35 -2.54
N ALA A 47 3.34 -3.56 -3.52
CA ALA A 47 3.67 -3.84 -4.90
C ALA A 47 5.16 -3.64 -5.16
N VAL A 48 5.75 -2.63 -4.55
CA VAL A 48 7.17 -2.42 -4.68
C VAL A 48 7.93 -3.57 -4.01
N ALA A 49 7.47 -3.99 -2.84
CA ALA A 49 8.15 -5.06 -2.11
C ALA A 49 8.19 -6.35 -2.92
N ILE A 50 7.07 -6.77 -3.49
CA ILE A 50 7.06 -8.00 -4.24
C ILE A 50 7.84 -7.83 -5.55
N SER A 51 7.74 -6.66 -6.17
CA SER A 51 8.41 -6.44 -7.43
C SER A 51 9.93 -6.44 -7.27
N GLU A 52 10.42 -5.84 -6.23
CA GLU A 52 11.85 -5.82 -6.00
C GLU A 52 12.37 -7.18 -5.57
N PHE A 53 11.61 -7.88 -4.76
CA PHE A 53 12.05 -9.19 -4.30
C PHE A 53 12.11 -10.20 -5.43
N LEU A 54 11.16 -10.15 -6.37
CA LEU A 54 11.12 -11.10 -7.45
C LEU A 54 11.63 -10.58 -8.79
N GLY A 55 11.94 -9.30 -8.86
CA GLY A 55 12.41 -8.72 -10.13
C GLY A 55 11.31 -8.59 -11.17
N LEU A 56 10.13 -8.17 -10.76
CA LEU A 56 9.01 -8.08 -11.68
C LEU A 56 9.06 -6.79 -12.49
N ASP A 57 8.44 -6.81 -13.66
CA ASP A 57 8.46 -5.63 -14.50
C ASP A 57 7.39 -4.64 -14.07
N GLU A 58 7.38 -3.52 -14.74
CA GLU A 58 6.47 -2.44 -14.38
C GLU A 58 5.01 -2.79 -14.58
N ASN A 59 4.71 -3.59 -15.59
CA ASN A 59 3.34 -3.96 -15.85
C ASN A 59 2.78 -4.80 -14.69
N LEU A 60 3.57 -5.75 -14.22
CA LEU A 60 3.13 -6.57 -13.11
C LEU A 60 3.07 -5.75 -11.83
N ARG A 61 3.99 -4.82 -11.66
CA ARG A 61 3.96 -3.98 -10.48
C ARG A 61 2.67 -3.17 -10.45
N THR A 62 2.27 -2.62 -11.59
CA THR A 62 1.05 -1.84 -11.67
C THR A 62 -0.17 -2.71 -11.38
N ALA A 63 -0.19 -3.91 -11.94
CA ALA A 63 -1.31 -4.82 -11.71
C ALA A 63 -1.41 -5.19 -10.24
N PHE A 64 -0.28 -5.44 -9.60
CA PHE A 64 -0.30 -5.78 -8.19
C PHE A 64 -0.70 -4.59 -7.32
N THR A 65 -0.36 -3.37 -7.75
CA THR A 65 -0.78 -2.20 -7.01
C THR A 65 -2.30 -2.15 -6.92
N GLY A 66 -2.99 -2.40 -8.04
CA GLY A 66 -4.45 -2.41 -8.03
C GLY A 66 -5.01 -3.52 -7.16
N LEU A 67 -4.39 -4.69 -7.22
CA LEU A 67 -4.86 -5.81 -6.44
C LEU A 67 -4.70 -5.53 -4.93
N PHE A 68 -3.55 -5.00 -4.56
CA PHE A 68 -3.30 -4.72 -3.15
C PHE A 68 -4.13 -3.55 -2.64
N GLU A 69 -4.49 -2.63 -3.53
CA GLU A 69 -5.35 -1.54 -3.11
C GLU A 69 -6.71 -2.09 -2.72
N MET A 70 -7.24 -3.03 -3.48
CA MET A 70 -8.50 -3.66 -3.15
C MET A 70 -8.36 -4.38 -1.81
N LYS A 71 -7.24 -5.05 -1.61
CA LYS A 71 -7.00 -5.76 -0.38
C LYS A 71 -7.01 -4.81 0.81
N HIS A 72 -6.27 -3.72 0.70
CA HIS A 72 -6.16 -2.82 1.83
C HIS A 72 -7.47 -2.06 2.11
N ASN A 73 -8.27 -1.86 1.09
CA ASN A 73 -9.58 -1.27 1.31
C ASN A 73 -10.43 -2.20 2.20
N VAL A 74 -10.37 -3.49 1.95
CA VAL A 74 -11.13 -4.42 2.76
C VAL A 74 -10.51 -4.55 4.16
N MET A 75 -9.18 -4.67 4.22
CA MET A 75 -8.54 -4.89 5.50
C MET A 75 -8.65 -3.70 6.45
N GLN A 76 -8.69 -2.50 5.90
CA GLN A 76 -8.75 -1.32 6.74
C GLN A 76 -10.17 -0.85 7.04
N SER A 77 -11.16 -1.46 6.44
CA SER A 77 -12.53 -1.06 6.64
C SER A 77 -13.07 -1.65 7.92
N SER A 78 -13.61 -0.83 8.78
CA SER A 78 -14.14 -1.33 10.03
C SER A 78 -15.49 -2.01 9.84
N SER A 79 -16.12 -1.84 8.69
CA SER A 79 -17.39 -2.48 8.43
C SER A 79 -17.25 -3.87 7.84
N GLU A 80 -16.05 -4.30 7.51
CA GLU A 80 -15.88 -5.61 6.93
C GLU A 80 -15.76 -6.68 7.99
N THR A 81 -16.23 -7.87 7.67
CA THR A 81 -16.19 -8.95 8.64
C THR A 81 -14.89 -9.73 8.52
N VAL A 82 -14.64 -10.59 9.50
CA VAL A 82 -13.48 -11.46 9.47
C VAL A 82 -13.57 -12.35 8.22
N GLU A 83 -14.76 -12.80 7.88
CA GLU A 83 -14.92 -13.62 6.70
C GLU A 83 -14.55 -12.90 5.42
N SER A 84 -14.95 -11.63 5.30
CA SER A 84 -14.59 -10.84 4.14
C SER A 84 -13.10 -10.67 4.04
N ARG A 85 -12.45 -10.43 5.15
CA ARG A 85 -11.01 -10.24 5.13
C ARG A 85 -10.29 -11.53 4.76
N ARG A 86 -10.79 -12.66 5.28
CA ARG A 86 -10.18 -13.93 4.99
C ARG A 86 -10.35 -14.25 3.50
N GLU A 87 -11.52 -13.95 2.96
CA GLU A 87 -11.76 -14.20 1.56
C GLU A 87 -10.88 -13.30 0.69
N MET A 88 -10.70 -12.05 1.09
CA MET A 88 -9.85 -11.15 0.32
C MET A 88 -8.41 -11.66 0.32
N SER A 89 -7.92 -12.12 1.47
CA SER A 89 -6.58 -12.67 1.56
C SER A 89 -6.43 -13.88 0.62
N ARG A 90 -7.44 -14.73 0.57
CA ARG A 90 -7.42 -15.90 -0.29
C ARG A 90 -7.37 -15.48 -1.77
N ILE A 91 -8.16 -14.49 -2.13
CA ILE A 91 -8.19 -14.01 -3.49
C ILE A 91 -6.83 -13.43 -3.89
N VAL A 92 -6.21 -12.69 -3.00
CA VAL A 92 -4.90 -12.11 -3.29
C VAL A 92 -3.90 -13.24 -3.56
N GLY A 93 -3.92 -14.28 -2.72
CA GLY A 93 -3.02 -15.40 -2.93
C GLY A 93 -3.22 -16.06 -4.28
N LEU A 94 -4.47 -16.27 -4.67
CA LEU A 94 -4.76 -16.89 -5.96
C LEU A 94 -4.31 -16.00 -7.12
N LYS A 95 -4.49 -14.70 -6.98
CA LYS A 95 -4.10 -13.80 -8.05
C LYS A 95 -2.58 -13.73 -8.18
N ILE A 96 -1.88 -13.78 -7.08
CA ILE A 96 -0.43 -13.81 -7.13
C ILE A 96 0.02 -15.08 -7.84
N GLU A 97 -0.56 -16.22 -7.46
CA GLU A 97 -0.20 -17.48 -8.08
C GLU A 97 -0.46 -17.47 -9.58
N ALA A 98 -1.53 -16.83 -10.00
CA ALA A 98 -1.87 -16.80 -11.40
C ALA A 98 -1.01 -15.82 -12.20
N SER A 99 -0.35 -14.91 -11.52
CA SER A 99 0.39 -13.85 -12.20
C SER A 99 1.88 -14.11 -12.37
N ILE A 100 2.44 -15.01 -11.59
CA ILE A 100 3.88 -15.27 -11.67
C ILE A 100 4.09 -16.77 -11.86
N ASP A 101 5.30 -17.13 -12.32
CA ASP A 101 5.54 -18.54 -12.60
C ASP A 101 5.87 -19.30 -11.32
N SER A 102 5.93 -20.61 -11.41
CA SER A 102 6.09 -21.44 -10.23
C SER A 102 7.43 -21.23 -9.53
N ASN A 103 8.46 -20.87 -10.27
CA ASN A 103 9.75 -20.64 -9.63
C ASN A 103 9.70 -19.39 -8.78
N LEU A 104 9.10 -18.33 -9.30
CA LEU A 104 8.98 -17.10 -8.54
C LEU A 104 8.03 -17.31 -7.36
N LEU A 105 6.99 -18.08 -7.57
CA LEU A 105 6.06 -18.34 -6.49
C LEU A 105 6.75 -19.11 -5.36
N GLY A 106 7.57 -20.07 -5.70
CA GLY A 106 8.32 -20.82 -4.70
C GLY A 106 9.23 -19.90 -3.92
N LYS A 107 9.93 -19.01 -4.63
CA LYS A 107 10.81 -18.08 -3.98
C LYS A 107 10.05 -17.17 -3.03
N LEU A 108 8.88 -16.72 -3.46
CA LEU A 108 8.07 -15.85 -2.63
C LEU A 108 7.60 -16.59 -1.38
N ARG A 109 7.17 -17.83 -1.53
CA ARG A 109 6.68 -18.58 -0.38
C ARG A 109 7.76 -18.90 0.63
N GLU A 110 9.01 -18.96 0.19
CA GLU A 110 10.08 -19.19 1.10
C GLU A 110 10.30 -17.97 2.00
N ASN A 111 9.94 -16.79 1.51
CA ASN A 111 10.02 -15.60 2.33
C ASN A 111 8.68 -15.45 3.02
N THR A 112 8.47 -16.23 4.06
CA THR A 112 7.20 -16.28 4.76
C THR A 112 6.75 -14.92 5.26
N ALA A 113 7.67 -14.12 5.76
CA ALA A 113 7.30 -12.81 6.29
C ALA A 113 6.71 -11.94 5.19
N LEU A 114 7.35 -11.91 4.03
CA LEU A 114 6.85 -11.09 2.94
C LEU A 114 5.53 -11.65 2.42
N TYR A 115 5.45 -12.97 2.25
CA TYR A 115 4.23 -13.56 1.73
C TYR A 115 3.03 -13.25 2.64
N ASN A 116 3.22 -13.38 3.95
CA ASN A 116 2.16 -13.08 4.88
C ASN A 116 1.80 -11.61 4.88
N GLN A 117 2.78 -10.74 4.67
CA GLN A 117 2.52 -9.32 4.59
C GLN A 117 1.66 -9.02 3.36
N LEU A 118 1.97 -9.65 2.23
CA LEU A 118 1.22 -9.41 1.01
C LEU A 118 -0.23 -9.87 1.13
N LEU A 119 -0.45 -10.92 1.91
CA LEU A 119 -1.79 -11.40 2.11
C LEU A 119 -2.48 -10.72 3.29
N SER A 120 -1.76 -9.94 4.04
CA SER A 120 -2.24 -9.23 5.22
C SER A 120 -2.89 -10.19 6.21
N THR A 121 -2.27 -11.34 6.42
CA THR A 121 -2.85 -12.35 7.27
C THR A 121 -3.06 -11.89 8.70
N ASP A 122 -2.21 -10.97 9.16
CA ASP A 122 -2.35 -10.49 10.52
C ASP A 122 -3.46 -9.44 10.66
N ALA A 123 -4.03 -9.00 9.57
CA ALA A 123 -5.11 -8.04 9.62
C ALA A 123 -6.48 -8.70 9.50
N ILE A 124 -6.52 -10.01 9.34
CA ILE A 124 -7.78 -10.70 9.16
C ILE A 124 -8.63 -10.68 10.42
N GLU A 125 -8.02 -10.95 11.53
CA GLU A 125 -8.76 -10.93 12.78
C GLU A 125 -8.35 -9.75 13.62
N PRO A 126 -9.29 -9.17 14.31
CA PRO A 126 -8.98 -7.98 15.10
C PRO A 126 -8.07 -8.34 16.27
N LYS A 127 -7.21 -7.43 16.62
CA LYS A 127 -6.31 -7.69 17.69
C LYS A 127 -7.00 -7.38 18.97
N LYS A 128 -6.68 -8.05 19.99
CA LYS A 128 -7.32 -7.82 21.26
C LYS A 128 -6.59 -6.83 22.14
#